data_de6ff3de26d811679912f33d4dfed8c7
#
_entry.id   de6ff3de26d811679912f33d4dfed8c7
#
_cell.length_a   1.000
_cell.length_b   1.000
_cell.length_c   1.000
_cell.angle_alpha   90.00
_cell.angle_beta   90.00
_cell.angle_gamma   90.00
#
_symmetry.space_group_name_H-M   'P 1'
#
loop_
_entity.id
_entity.type
_entity.pdbx_description
1 polymer ?
#
loop_
_entity_poly.entity_id
_entity_poly.type
_entity_poly.pdbx_seq_one_letter_code
_entity_poly.pdbx_strand_id
1 'polypeptide(L)'
;MSVPVIRAENIVKKYGDFVAVDGISFEVQRGESFGLLGPNGAGKSTTMKMIAAVSTRTSGNLEVLGMDPNTDGPAIRSQLGVVPQEDNLDQELRVRENLITYGRFFGMSHAAVAKRADELLEFAQLTDRAKSKVEPLSGGMKRRLTIARSLMNDPQMLLLDEPTTGLDPQARHILWDRLFRLKEQGTTLVLTTHYMDEAEQLSDRIIVVDKGAIMAEGSPAQLIRQYSSKEVLEVRYGSDKNKSVAKSIADIGERQEILPDRILIYSDNGERDLAVITKRGHHPTTSLVRRSSLEDVFLRLTGRSLVE
;
A
#
# COMPACT_ATOMS: atom_id res chain seq x y z
N MET A 1 24.02 3.27 13.25
CA MET A 1 22.92 3.15 12.25
C MET A 1 22.52 1.69 12.21
N SER A 2 21.25 1.37 12.29
CA SER A 2 20.76 -0.02 12.14
C SER A 2 21.00 -0.50 10.71
N VAL A 3 21.38 -1.76 10.55
CA VAL A 3 21.51 -2.37 9.21
C VAL A 3 20.10 -2.53 8.63
N PRO A 4 19.82 -2.04 7.42
CA PRO A 4 18.52 -2.20 6.79
C PRO A 4 18.20 -3.68 6.55
N VAL A 5 16.93 -4.05 6.63
CA VAL A 5 16.47 -5.41 6.35
C VAL A 5 16.24 -5.66 4.86
N ILE A 6 16.08 -4.60 4.07
CA ILE A 6 16.11 -4.63 2.60
C ILE A 6 17.03 -3.51 2.14
N ARG A 7 17.93 -3.84 1.20
CA ARG A 7 18.73 -2.88 0.45
C ARG A 7 18.61 -3.19 -1.03
N ALA A 8 18.07 -2.28 -1.79
CA ALA A 8 17.93 -2.35 -3.24
C ALA A 8 18.80 -1.24 -3.88
N GLU A 9 19.66 -1.59 -4.80
CA GLU A 9 20.55 -0.65 -5.50
C GLU A 9 20.44 -0.88 -7.01
N ASN A 10 19.84 0.07 -7.72
CA ASN A 10 19.63 0.06 -9.16
C ASN A 10 19.03 -1.26 -9.67
N ILE A 11 18.04 -1.81 -8.94
CA ILE A 11 17.43 -3.09 -9.34
C ILE A 11 16.58 -2.93 -10.59
N VAL A 12 16.79 -3.85 -11.53
CA VAL A 12 16.05 -3.90 -12.80
C VAL A 12 15.41 -5.27 -12.95
N LYS A 13 14.15 -5.27 -13.43
CA LYS A 13 13.47 -6.49 -13.87
C LYS A 13 12.89 -6.31 -15.26
N LYS A 14 13.30 -7.20 -16.17
CA LYS A 14 12.78 -7.28 -17.53
C LYS A 14 12.09 -8.62 -17.78
N TYR A 15 11.04 -8.59 -18.58
CA TYR A 15 10.34 -9.75 -19.12
C TYR A 15 10.34 -9.60 -20.65
N GLY A 16 11.30 -10.27 -21.31
CA GLY A 16 11.60 -9.98 -22.72
C GLY A 16 11.99 -8.50 -22.90
N ASP A 17 11.28 -7.81 -23.77
CA ASP A 17 11.52 -6.38 -24.03
C ASP A 17 10.82 -5.44 -23.02
N PHE A 18 9.90 -5.96 -22.23
CA PHE A 18 9.15 -5.16 -21.24
C PHE A 18 9.98 -4.96 -19.97
N VAL A 19 10.24 -3.69 -19.62
CA VAL A 19 10.89 -3.29 -18.38
C VAL A 19 9.85 -3.05 -17.30
N ALA A 20 9.71 -3.99 -16.38
CA ALA A 20 8.74 -3.90 -15.29
C ALA A 20 9.26 -3.10 -14.09
N VAL A 21 10.56 -3.12 -13.84
CA VAL A 21 11.27 -2.33 -12.82
C VAL A 21 12.53 -1.78 -13.44
N ASP A 22 12.74 -0.48 -13.34
CA ASP A 22 13.77 0.24 -14.08
C ASP A 22 14.70 1.02 -13.13
N GLY A 23 15.73 0.34 -12.63
CA GLY A 23 16.82 0.96 -11.88
C GLY A 23 16.42 1.58 -10.54
N ILE A 24 15.46 1.00 -9.81
CA ILE A 24 15.03 1.56 -8.52
C ILE A 24 16.03 1.24 -7.40
N SER A 25 16.19 2.20 -6.48
CA SER A 25 17.04 2.07 -5.30
C SER A 25 16.28 2.55 -4.07
N PHE A 26 16.28 1.75 -3.02
CA PHE A 26 15.64 2.06 -1.73
C PHE A 26 16.15 1.15 -0.63
N GLU A 27 15.93 1.53 0.61
CA GLU A 27 16.23 0.70 1.80
C GLU A 27 14.97 0.58 2.65
N VAL A 28 14.86 -0.50 3.44
CA VAL A 28 13.82 -0.66 4.47
C VAL A 28 14.50 -0.97 5.79
N GLN A 29 14.15 -0.23 6.83
CA GLN A 29 14.72 -0.40 8.16
C GLN A 29 13.94 -1.47 8.96
N ARG A 30 14.61 -2.10 9.93
CA ARG A 30 13.94 -3.05 10.82
C ARG A 30 12.83 -2.37 11.63
N GLY A 31 11.66 -2.99 11.69
CA GLY A 31 10.47 -2.46 12.38
C GLY A 31 9.76 -1.32 11.63
N GLU A 32 10.24 -0.94 10.45
CA GLU A 32 9.61 0.06 9.61
C GLU A 32 8.37 -0.53 8.90
N SER A 33 7.35 0.29 8.71
CA SER A 33 6.27 0.02 7.76
C SER A 33 6.53 0.82 6.48
N PHE A 34 6.92 0.12 5.41
CA PHE A 34 7.33 0.69 4.14
C PHE A 34 6.31 0.40 3.04
N GLY A 35 5.85 1.46 2.36
CA GLY A 35 4.83 1.38 1.32
C GLY A 35 5.39 1.57 -0.10
N LEU A 36 4.93 0.75 -1.04
CA LEU A 36 5.09 0.99 -2.47
C LEU A 36 3.74 1.45 -3.03
N LEU A 37 3.59 2.75 -3.27
CA LEU A 37 2.36 3.36 -3.78
C LEU A 37 2.47 3.59 -5.29
N GLY A 38 1.45 3.23 -6.04
CA GLY A 38 1.42 3.48 -7.48
C GLY A 38 0.28 2.76 -8.20
N PRO A 39 0.03 3.07 -9.49
CA PRO A 39 -1.04 2.45 -10.26
C PRO A 39 -0.74 0.99 -10.58
N ASN A 40 -1.74 0.32 -11.15
CA ASN A 40 -1.57 -1.01 -11.69
C ASN A 40 -0.54 -0.99 -12.82
N GLY A 41 0.35 -1.98 -12.86
CA GLY A 41 1.44 -2.03 -13.84
C GLY A 41 2.66 -1.17 -13.51
N ALA A 42 2.70 -0.44 -12.38
CA ALA A 42 3.84 0.39 -11.99
C ALA A 42 5.09 -0.40 -11.55
N GLY A 43 5.02 -1.73 -11.43
CA GLY A 43 6.15 -2.57 -11.01
C GLY A 43 6.11 -3.02 -9.54
N LYS A 44 5.09 -2.62 -8.76
CA LYS A 44 4.98 -2.91 -7.32
C LYS A 44 5.05 -4.41 -6.99
N SER A 45 4.12 -5.22 -7.53
CA SER A 45 4.09 -6.67 -7.29
C SER A 45 5.33 -7.39 -7.85
N THR A 46 5.93 -6.86 -8.92
CA THR A 46 7.21 -7.38 -9.43
C THR A 46 8.33 -7.16 -8.43
N THR A 47 8.41 -5.96 -7.84
CA THR A 47 9.38 -5.64 -6.78
C THR A 47 9.16 -6.53 -5.56
N MET A 48 7.90 -6.72 -5.12
CA MET A 48 7.56 -7.63 -4.03
C MET A 48 7.98 -9.08 -4.31
N LYS A 49 7.80 -9.57 -5.53
CA LYS A 49 8.23 -10.93 -5.94
C LYS A 49 9.75 -11.09 -5.91
N MET A 50 10.52 -10.05 -6.22
CA MET A 50 11.97 -10.08 -6.08
C MET A 50 12.40 -10.10 -4.60
N ILE A 51 11.80 -9.27 -3.75
CA ILE A 51 12.04 -9.26 -2.29
C ILE A 51 11.67 -10.62 -1.66
N ALA A 52 10.54 -11.21 -2.07
CA ALA A 52 10.10 -12.52 -1.61
C ALA A 52 10.94 -13.70 -2.15
N ALA A 53 11.97 -13.44 -2.94
CA ALA A 53 12.82 -14.46 -3.58
C ALA A 53 12.02 -15.50 -4.39
N VAL A 54 10.95 -15.05 -5.08
CA VAL A 54 10.14 -15.87 -6.02
C VAL A 54 10.32 -15.41 -7.47
N SER A 55 11.03 -14.30 -7.70
CA SER A 55 11.44 -13.82 -9.02
C SER A 55 12.86 -13.28 -8.95
N THR A 56 13.70 -13.65 -9.89
CA THR A 56 15.07 -13.13 -9.99
C THR A 56 15.08 -11.73 -10.55
N ARG A 57 15.98 -10.86 -10.09
CA ARG A 57 16.28 -9.58 -10.75
C ARG A 57 17.04 -9.80 -12.06
N THR A 58 16.94 -8.87 -13.00
CA THR A 58 17.72 -8.90 -14.25
C THR A 58 19.09 -8.28 -14.01
N SER A 59 19.18 -7.17 -13.26
CA SER A 59 20.45 -6.52 -12.87
C SER A 59 20.27 -5.70 -11.60
N GLY A 60 21.35 -5.09 -11.10
CA GLY A 60 21.40 -4.36 -9.83
C GLY A 60 21.66 -5.27 -8.65
N ASN A 61 21.69 -4.71 -7.44
CA ASN A 61 21.91 -5.42 -6.19
C ASN A 61 20.63 -5.41 -5.34
N LEU A 62 20.29 -6.57 -4.79
CA LEU A 62 19.20 -6.69 -3.84
C LEU A 62 19.64 -7.60 -2.70
N GLU A 63 19.56 -7.07 -1.49
CA GLU A 63 19.83 -7.80 -0.26
C GLU A 63 18.56 -7.77 0.60
N VAL A 64 18.16 -8.93 1.10
CA VAL A 64 17.00 -9.12 1.98
C VAL A 64 17.45 -9.91 3.20
N LEU A 65 17.31 -9.33 4.40
CA LEU A 65 17.78 -9.92 5.65
C LEU A 65 19.28 -10.32 5.61
N GLY A 66 20.12 -9.54 4.91
CA GLY A 66 21.56 -9.81 4.75
C GLY A 66 21.90 -10.90 3.73
N MET A 67 20.94 -11.32 2.90
CA MET A 67 21.08 -12.42 1.93
C MET A 67 20.67 -12.00 0.52
N ASP A 68 21.23 -12.64 -0.50
CA ASP A 68 20.83 -12.41 -1.90
C ASP A 68 19.62 -13.27 -2.29
N PRO A 69 18.48 -12.66 -2.67
CA PRO A 69 17.27 -13.41 -3.07
C PRO A 69 17.47 -14.36 -4.26
N ASN A 70 18.47 -14.12 -5.11
CA ASN A 70 18.75 -14.98 -6.26
C ASN A 70 19.43 -16.30 -5.87
N THR A 71 20.17 -16.33 -4.76
CA THR A 71 20.94 -17.50 -4.29
C THR A 71 20.36 -18.12 -3.02
N ASP A 72 19.90 -17.28 -2.09
CA ASP A 72 19.51 -17.68 -0.74
C ASP A 72 17.97 -17.76 -0.54
N GLY A 73 17.23 -17.87 -1.65
CA GLY A 73 15.77 -17.81 -1.65
C GLY A 73 15.08 -18.66 -0.56
N PRO A 74 15.40 -19.94 -0.36
CA PRO A 74 14.79 -20.75 0.71
C PRO A 74 15.03 -20.20 2.12
N ALA A 75 16.25 -19.73 2.43
CA ALA A 75 16.60 -19.17 3.72
C ALA A 75 15.87 -17.84 3.99
N ILE A 76 15.73 -17.00 2.96
CA ILE A 76 14.94 -15.78 3.04
C ILE A 76 13.47 -16.09 3.29
N ARG A 77 12.85 -16.96 2.46
CA ARG A 77 11.42 -17.30 2.60
C ARG A 77 11.07 -17.94 3.94
N SER A 78 12.01 -18.64 4.59
CA SER A 78 11.77 -19.20 5.93
C SER A 78 11.59 -18.11 7.01
N GLN A 79 12.05 -16.90 6.77
CA GLN A 79 11.99 -15.76 7.68
C GLN A 79 10.96 -14.70 7.26
N LEU A 80 10.26 -14.92 6.15
CA LEU A 80 9.22 -14.02 5.63
C LEU A 80 7.81 -14.56 5.88
N GLY A 81 6.88 -13.66 6.11
CA GLY A 81 5.46 -13.87 5.87
C GLY A 81 5.07 -13.21 4.55
N VAL A 82 4.34 -13.91 3.70
CA VAL A 82 3.89 -13.35 2.43
C VAL A 82 2.37 -13.45 2.33
N VAL A 83 1.73 -12.31 2.15
CA VAL A 83 0.30 -12.16 1.91
C VAL A 83 0.11 -11.73 0.45
N PRO A 84 -0.17 -12.65 -0.46
CA PRO A 84 -0.37 -12.31 -1.87
C PRO A 84 -1.69 -11.55 -2.07
N GLN A 85 -1.87 -10.97 -3.25
CA GLN A 85 -3.10 -10.27 -3.60
C GLN A 85 -4.32 -11.21 -3.56
N GLU A 86 -4.18 -12.43 -4.08
CA GLU A 86 -5.18 -13.50 -3.95
C GLU A 86 -4.97 -14.32 -2.66
N ASP A 87 -6.07 -14.72 -2.02
CA ASP A 87 -5.97 -15.36 -0.70
C ASP A 87 -5.34 -16.74 -0.69
N ASN A 88 -5.33 -17.50 -1.79
CA ASN A 88 -4.67 -18.80 -1.96
C ASN A 88 -4.88 -19.79 -0.78
N LEU A 89 -6.06 -19.71 -0.13
CA LEU A 89 -6.46 -20.61 0.94
C LEU A 89 -6.92 -21.95 0.36
N ASP A 90 -6.60 -23.04 1.05
CA ASP A 90 -7.12 -24.34 0.68
C ASP A 90 -8.62 -24.42 1.06
N GLN A 91 -9.47 -24.53 0.05
CA GLN A 91 -10.93 -24.54 0.19
C GLN A 91 -11.46 -25.84 0.80
N GLU A 92 -10.72 -26.94 0.67
CA GLU A 92 -11.11 -28.24 1.20
C GLU A 92 -10.83 -28.37 2.70
N LEU A 93 -9.85 -27.59 3.19
CA LEU A 93 -9.47 -27.57 4.59
C LEU A 93 -10.36 -26.62 5.40
N ARG A 94 -10.45 -26.95 6.70
CA ARG A 94 -11.06 -26.04 7.67
C ARG A 94 -10.14 -24.86 7.97
N VAL A 95 -10.69 -23.82 8.55
CA VAL A 95 -9.97 -22.57 8.92
C VAL A 95 -8.72 -22.91 9.75
N ARG A 96 -8.86 -23.67 10.81
CA ARG A 96 -7.72 -24.10 11.66
C ARG A 96 -6.74 -25.03 10.93
N GLU A 97 -7.24 -25.89 10.08
CA GLU A 97 -6.42 -26.84 9.31
C GLU A 97 -5.53 -26.12 8.29
N ASN A 98 -6.00 -25.03 7.68
CA ASN A 98 -5.17 -24.17 6.83
C ASN A 98 -3.92 -23.66 7.57
N LEU A 99 -4.07 -23.21 8.81
CA LEU A 99 -2.94 -22.76 9.63
C LEU A 99 -2.01 -23.91 9.98
N ILE A 100 -2.56 -25.03 10.44
CA ILE A 100 -1.78 -26.21 10.84
C ILE A 100 -0.96 -26.75 9.65
N THR A 101 -1.59 -26.91 8.49
CA THR A 101 -0.93 -27.43 7.29
C THR A 101 0.22 -26.50 6.87
N TYR A 102 -0.02 -25.18 6.89
CA TYR A 102 1.00 -24.21 6.53
C TYR A 102 2.18 -24.20 7.51
N GLY A 103 1.93 -24.26 8.82
CA GLY A 103 2.99 -24.34 9.83
C GLY A 103 3.88 -25.58 9.70
N ARG A 104 3.33 -26.69 9.20
CA ARG A 104 4.11 -27.92 8.94
C ARG A 104 5.15 -27.74 7.84
N PHE A 105 4.91 -26.90 6.83
CA PHE A 105 5.91 -26.61 5.80
C PHE A 105 7.16 -25.90 6.36
N PHE A 106 7.06 -25.29 7.54
CA PHE A 106 8.20 -24.69 8.25
C PHE A 106 8.86 -25.66 9.25
N GLY A 107 8.51 -26.95 9.23
CA GLY A 107 9.12 -27.95 10.11
C GLY A 107 8.73 -27.83 11.59
N MET A 108 7.68 -27.09 11.93
CA MET A 108 7.23 -26.91 13.30
C MET A 108 6.68 -28.21 13.89
N SER A 109 6.96 -28.47 15.18
CA SER A 109 6.41 -29.62 15.89
C SER A 109 4.88 -29.57 15.99
N HIS A 110 4.24 -30.71 16.14
CA HIS A 110 2.76 -30.81 16.22
C HIS A 110 2.16 -29.93 17.33
N ALA A 111 2.81 -29.90 18.50
CA ALA A 111 2.37 -29.10 19.63
C ALA A 111 2.56 -27.60 19.37
N ALA A 112 3.71 -27.21 18.80
CA ALA A 112 4.01 -25.80 18.47
C ALA A 112 3.02 -25.26 17.42
N VAL A 113 2.76 -26.03 16.35
CA VAL A 113 1.80 -25.64 15.30
C VAL A 113 0.39 -25.48 15.87
N ALA A 114 -0.06 -26.42 16.72
CA ALA A 114 -1.40 -26.37 17.30
C ALA A 114 -1.57 -25.12 18.16
N LYS A 115 -0.61 -24.83 19.06
CA LYS A 115 -0.61 -23.63 19.90
C LYS A 115 -0.61 -22.35 19.06
N ARG A 116 0.31 -22.25 18.09
CA ARG A 116 0.43 -21.08 17.23
C ARG A 116 -0.83 -20.85 16.38
N ALA A 117 -1.45 -21.92 15.88
CA ALA A 117 -2.72 -21.81 15.15
C ALA A 117 -3.84 -21.21 16.01
N ASP A 118 -3.94 -21.60 17.28
CA ASP A 118 -4.97 -21.08 18.19
C ASP A 118 -4.71 -19.60 18.51
N GLU A 119 -3.46 -19.18 18.76
CA GLU A 119 -3.07 -17.78 18.93
C GLU A 119 -3.41 -16.92 17.69
N LEU A 120 -3.13 -17.45 16.50
CA LEU A 120 -3.39 -16.72 15.25
C LEU A 120 -4.87 -16.70 14.86
N LEU A 121 -5.68 -17.69 15.29
CA LEU A 121 -7.13 -17.63 15.18
C LEU A 121 -7.72 -16.51 16.06
N GLU A 122 -7.21 -16.35 17.26
CA GLU A 122 -7.59 -15.23 18.13
C GLU A 122 -7.18 -13.88 17.52
N PHE A 123 -5.93 -13.76 17.07
CA PHE A 123 -5.45 -12.59 16.32
C PHE A 123 -6.36 -12.25 15.14
N ALA A 124 -6.77 -13.23 14.33
CA ALA A 124 -7.64 -13.04 13.17
C ALA A 124 -9.12 -12.85 13.53
N GLN A 125 -9.52 -13.01 14.79
CA GLN A 125 -10.93 -13.05 15.25
C GLN A 125 -11.73 -14.15 14.51
N LEU A 126 -11.17 -15.34 14.40
CA LEU A 126 -11.75 -16.48 13.71
C LEU A 126 -11.87 -17.73 14.61
N THR A 127 -11.70 -17.56 15.92
CA THR A 127 -11.77 -18.68 16.91
C THR A 127 -13.09 -19.43 16.80
N ASP A 128 -14.23 -18.71 16.71
CA ASP A 128 -15.55 -19.30 16.56
C ASP A 128 -15.78 -19.98 15.21
N ARG A 129 -14.93 -19.72 14.24
CA ARG A 129 -14.94 -20.29 12.90
C ARG A 129 -13.86 -21.36 12.67
N ALA A 130 -13.08 -21.70 13.69
CA ALA A 130 -11.94 -22.63 13.58
C ALA A 130 -12.30 -23.96 12.89
N LYS A 131 -13.51 -24.49 13.15
CA LYS A 131 -14.02 -25.75 12.60
C LYS A 131 -14.78 -25.58 11.28
N SER A 132 -15.06 -24.36 10.84
CA SER A 132 -15.77 -24.07 9.59
C SER A 132 -14.86 -24.32 8.39
N LYS A 133 -15.42 -24.70 7.24
CA LYS A 133 -14.70 -24.65 5.96
C LYS A 133 -14.40 -23.21 5.56
N VAL A 134 -13.44 -23.02 4.65
CA VAL A 134 -13.03 -21.70 4.17
C VAL A 134 -14.06 -21.07 3.22
N GLU A 135 -14.73 -21.90 2.43
CA GLU A 135 -15.68 -21.45 1.40
C GLU A 135 -16.74 -20.47 1.92
N PRO A 136 -17.44 -20.71 3.05
CA PRO A 136 -18.49 -19.81 3.54
C PRO A 136 -18.00 -18.55 4.24
N LEU A 137 -16.69 -18.32 4.33
CA LEU A 137 -16.13 -17.09 4.92
C LEU A 137 -16.34 -15.89 4.00
N SER A 138 -16.61 -14.72 4.58
CA SER A 138 -16.57 -13.46 3.83
C SER A 138 -15.17 -13.14 3.33
N GLY A 139 -15.04 -12.28 2.32
CA GLY A 139 -13.74 -11.83 1.80
C GLY A 139 -12.82 -11.28 2.91
N GLY A 140 -13.35 -10.44 3.79
CA GLY A 140 -12.59 -9.92 4.94
C GLY A 140 -12.15 -11.01 5.92
N MET A 141 -12.96 -12.06 6.13
CA MET A 141 -12.56 -13.21 6.96
C MET A 141 -11.47 -14.03 6.29
N LYS A 142 -11.58 -14.27 4.98
CA LYS A 142 -10.55 -14.97 4.19
C LYS A 142 -9.24 -14.20 4.23
N ARG A 143 -9.29 -12.89 4.04
CA ARG A 143 -8.10 -12.02 4.09
C ARG A 143 -7.41 -12.07 5.46
N ARG A 144 -8.17 -11.99 6.56
CA ARG A 144 -7.63 -12.14 7.91
C ARG A 144 -7.00 -13.51 8.16
N LEU A 145 -7.61 -14.58 7.64
CA LEU A 145 -7.03 -15.92 7.70
C LEU A 145 -5.73 -16.03 6.89
N THR A 146 -5.66 -15.43 5.71
CA THR A 146 -4.44 -15.39 4.89
C THR A 146 -3.29 -14.68 5.61
N ILE A 147 -3.57 -13.58 6.30
CA ILE A 147 -2.57 -12.88 7.11
C ILE A 147 -2.17 -13.73 8.32
N ALA A 148 -3.11 -14.31 9.05
CA ALA A 148 -2.80 -15.23 10.14
C ALA A 148 -1.91 -16.38 9.68
N ARG A 149 -2.20 -16.96 8.52
CA ARG A 149 -1.40 -18.03 7.92
C ARG A 149 0.03 -17.56 7.63
N SER A 150 0.23 -16.35 7.14
CA SER A 150 1.55 -15.80 6.84
C SER A 150 2.40 -15.49 8.08
N LEU A 151 1.77 -15.51 9.27
CA LEU A 151 2.44 -15.30 10.56
C LEU A 151 2.80 -16.62 11.29
N MET A 152 2.52 -17.79 10.68
CA MET A 152 2.73 -19.09 11.32
C MET A 152 4.19 -19.35 11.71
N ASN A 153 5.15 -18.92 10.89
CA ASN A 153 6.59 -19.09 11.10
C ASN A 153 7.25 -17.99 11.93
N ASP A 154 6.46 -17.11 12.56
CA ASP A 154 6.96 -15.94 13.31
C ASP A 154 7.95 -15.09 12.51
N PRO A 155 7.52 -14.53 11.37
CA PRO A 155 8.42 -13.91 10.41
C PRO A 155 9.02 -12.60 10.93
N GLN A 156 10.27 -12.30 10.54
CA GLN A 156 10.92 -11.01 10.82
C GLN A 156 10.34 -9.87 9.97
N MET A 157 9.75 -10.20 8.83
CA MET A 157 9.17 -9.25 7.88
C MET A 157 7.93 -9.83 7.22
N LEU A 158 6.88 -9.02 7.11
CA LEU A 158 5.63 -9.36 6.44
C LEU A 158 5.50 -8.57 5.15
N LEU A 159 5.40 -9.27 4.04
CA LEU A 159 5.16 -8.72 2.71
C LEU A 159 3.66 -8.78 2.39
N LEU A 160 3.06 -7.65 2.04
CA LEU A 160 1.62 -7.50 1.84
C LEU A 160 1.35 -6.93 0.45
N ASP A 161 0.91 -7.77 -0.48
CA ASP A 161 0.58 -7.31 -1.84
C ASP A 161 -0.91 -6.94 -1.89
N GLU A 162 -1.19 -5.62 -1.95
CA GLU A 162 -2.54 -5.03 -1.96
C GLU A 162 -3.48 -5.60 -0.88
N PRO A 163 -3.16 -5.46 0.41
CA PRO A 163 -3.80 -6.23 1.47
C PRO A 163 -5.29 -5.97 1.66
N THR A 164 -5.81 -4.81 1.25
CA THR A 164 -7.21 -4.43 1.47
C THR A 164 -8.06 -4.39 0.19
N THR A 165 -7.49 -4.77 -0.94
CA THR A 165 -8.24 -4.81 -2.21
C THR A 165 -9.45 -5.72 -2.12
N GLY A 166 -10.62 -5.22 -2.53
CA GLY A 166 -11.89 -5.95 -2.50
C GLY A 166 -12.55 -6.06 -1.13
N LEU A 167 -12.01 -5.42 -0.08
CA LEU A 167 -12.62 -5.38 1.24
C LEU A 167 -13.59 -4.20 1.37
N ASP A 168 -14.68 -4.42 2.10
CA ASP A 168 -15.55 -3.34 2.54
C ASP A 168 -14.82 -2.41 3.55
N PRO A 169 -15.30 -1.16 3.77
CA PRO A 169 -14.62 -0.21 4.65
C PRO A 169 -14.42 -0.71 6.08
N GLN A 170 -15.37 -1.47 6.63
CA GLN A 170 -15.26 -2.00 8.00
C GLN A 170 -14.17 -3.08 8.08
N ALA A 171 -14.15 -4.01 7.13
CA ALA A 171 -13.13 -5.06 7.07
C ALA A 171 -11.72 -4.46 6.89
N ARG A 172 -11.60 -3.36 6.09
CA ARG A 172 -10.35 -2.63 5.88
C ARG A 172 -9.82 -2.04 7.20
N HIS A 173 -10.66 -1.34 7.98
CA HIS A 173 -10.25 -0.78 9.26
C HIS A 173 -9.82 -1.85 10.28
N ILE A 174 -10.56 -2.97 10.37
CA ILE A 174 -10.17 -4.09 11.21
C ILE A 174 -8.80 -4.63 10.83
N LEU A 175 -8.52 -4.72 9.52
CA LEU A 175 -7.23 -5.18 9.03
C LEU A 175 -6.10 -4.19 9.36
N TRP A 176 -6.33 -2.89 9.16
CA TRP A 176 -5.35 -1.85 9.52
C TRP A 176 -4.97 -1.90 11.00
N ASP A 177 -5.93 -2.04 11.91
CA ASP A 177 -5.67 -2.21 13.34
C ASP A 177 -4.76 -3.42 13.63
N ARG A 178 -4.93 -4.53 12.90
CA ARG A 178 -4.11 -5.73 13.08
C ARG A 178 -2.68 -5.51 12.58
N LEU A 179 -2.52 -4.90 11.41
CA LEU A 179 -1.21 -4.58 10.87
C LEU A 179 -0.46 -3.58 11.75
N PHE A 180 -1.17 -2.57 12.26
CA PHE A 180 -0.60 -1.61 13.19
C PHE A 180 -0.06 -2.28 14.47
N ARG A 181 -0.82 -3.21 15.07
CA ARG A 181 -0.36 -3.98 16.24
C ARG A 181 0.87 -4.83 15.95
N LEU A 182 0.95 -5.45 14.77
CA LEU A 182 2.15 -6.20 14.36
C LEU A 182 3.38 -5.29 14.27
N LYS A 183 3.21 -4.10 13.72
CA LYS A 183 4.25 -3.08 13.67
C LYS A 183 4.70 -2.67 15.07
N GLU A 184 3.77 -2.38 15.99
CA GLU A 184 4.10 -2.05 17.39
C GLU A 184 4.88 -3.17 18.09
N GLN A 185 4.69 -4.42 17.71
CA GLN A 185 5.44 -5.57 18.19
C GLN A 185 6.82 -5.73 17.53
N GLY A 186 7.19 -4.82 16.62
CA GLY A 186 8.50 -4.78 15.96
C GLY A 186 8.58 -5.54 14.63
N THR A 187 7.45 -6.06 14.12
CA THR A 187 7.43 -6.71 12.80
C THR A 187 7.63 -5.64 11.71
N THR A 188 8.59 -5.88 10.81
CA THR A 188 8.76 -5.04 9.63
C THR A 188 7.65 -5.32 8.63
N LEU A 189 6.97 -4.28 8.14
CA LEU A 189 5.93 -4.40 7.14
C LEU A 189 6.39 -3.80 5.82
N VAL A 190 6.20 -4.52 4.72
CA VAL A 190 6.38 -3.99 3.37
C VAL A 190 5.08 -4.21 2.62
N LEU A 191 4.44 -3.15 2.17
CA LEU A 191 3.15 -3.25 1.51
C LEU A 191 3.15 -2.58 0.14
N THR A 192 2.40 -3.15 -0.78
CA THR A 192 2.04 -2.48 -2.02
C THR A 192 0.59 -2.02 -1.93
N THR A 193 0.30 -0.88 -2.48
CA THR A 193 -1.07 -0.38 -2.58
C THR A 193 -1.24 0.61 -3.74
N HIS A 194 -2.45 0.74 -4.20
CA HIS A 194 -2.91 1.83 -5.05
C HIS A 194 -3.90 2.74 -4.30
N TYR A 195 -4.19 2.44 -3.01
CA TYR A 195 -5.04 3.26 -2.14
C TYR A 195 -4.17 4.22 -1.32
N MET A 196 -4.40 5.53 -1.50
CA MET A 196 -3.64 6.56 -0.79
C MET A 196 -3.92 6.57 0.71
N ASP A 197 -5.17 6.38 1.10
CA ASP A 197 -5.60 6.28 2.48
C ASP A 197 -4.90 5.12 3.21
N GLU A 198 -4.73 3.97 2.55
CA GLU A 198 -3.97 2.85 3.10
C GLU A 198 -2.49 3.20 3.29
N ALA A 199 -1.87 3.83 2.27
CA ALA A 199 -0.49 4.27 2.36
C ALA A 199 -0.27 5.30 3.48
N GLU A 200 -1.19 6.26 3.64
CA GLU A 200 -1.14 7.27 4.71
C GLU A 200 -1.27 6.67 6.11
N GLN A 201 -2.15 5.68 6.28
CA GLN A 201 -2.46 5.10 7.59
C GLN A 201 -1.41 4.08 8.04
N LEU A 202 -0.89 3.27 7.13
CA LEU A 202 -0.06 2.13 7.49
C LEU A 202 1.44 2.39 7.38
N SER A 203 1.89 3.34 6.53
CA SER A 203 3.31 3.47 6.21
C SER A 203 4.00 4.59 6.96
N ASP A 204 5.19 4.33 7.47
CA ASP A 204 6.11 5.37 7.99
C ASP A 204 6.76 6.13 6.85
N ARG A 205 7.13 5.41 5.80
CA ARG A 205 7.76 5.91 4.59
C ARG A 205 7.23 5.16 3.38
N ILE A 206 7.08 5.87 2.29
CA ILE A 206 6.61 5.33 1.02
C ILE A 206 7.54 5.74 -0.12
N ILE A 207 7.60 4.89 -1.13
CA ILE A 207 8.03 5.28 -2.46
C ILE A 207 6.80 5.35 -3.37
N VAL A 208 6.70 6.42 -4.14
CA VAL A 208 5.71 6.57 -5.21
C VAL A 208 6.35 6.02 -6.48
N VAL A 209 5.73 4.99 -7.06
CA VAL A 209 6.27 4.28 -8.24
C VAL A 209 5.34 4.48 -9.43
N ASP A 210 5.88 4.85 -10.57
CA ASP A 210 5.16 4.87 -11.85
C ASP A 210 6.08 4.34 -12.96
N LYS A 211 5.54 3.51 -13.85
CA LYS A 211 6.26 2.94 -15.01
C LYS A 211 7.62 2.32 -14.66
N GLY A 212 7.68 1.63 -13.52
CA GLY A 212 8.89 0.95 -13.06
C GLY A 212 9.94 1.84 -12.38
N ALA A 213 9.71 3.15 -12.26
CA ALA A 213 10.65 4.10 -11.66
C ALA A 213 10.09 4.72 -10.38
N ILE A 214 10.98 5.12 -9.44
CA ILE A 214 10.62 5.87 -8.25
C ILE A 214 10.46 7.35 -8.64
N MET A 215 9.28 7.91 -8.39
CA MET A 215 8.95 9.32 -8.63
C MET A 215 9.22 10.20 -7.40
N ALA A 216 9.00 9.66 -6.20
CA ALA A 216 9.24 10.36 -4.95
C ALA A 216 9.40 9.34 -3.81
N GLU A 217 10.09 9.76 -2.74
CA GLU A 217 10.27 8.99 -1.51
C GLU A 217 10.17 9.90 -0.29
N GLY A 218 9.51 9.43 0.77
CA GLY A 218 9.39 10.14 2.05
C GLY A 218 8.26 9.61 2.91
N SER A 219 8.08 10.18 4.11
CA SER A 219 6.86 9.91 4.87
C SER A 219 5.66 10.54 4.17
N PRO A 220 4.43 10.01 4.34
CA PRO A 220 3.22 10.61 3.77
C PRO A 220 3.14 12.12 4.02
N ALA A 221 3.37 12.55 5.25
CA ALA A 221 3.35 13.96 5.64
C ALA A 221 4.46 14.80 4.98
N GLN A 222 5.65 14.23 4.74
CA GLN A 222 6.74 14.91 4.03
C GLN A 222 6.38 15.11 2.56
N LEU A 223 5.86 14.06 1.90
CA LEU A 223 5.47 14.13 0.49
C LEU A 223 4.34 15.13 0.26
N ILE A 224 3.33 15.14 1.13
CA ILE A 224 2.24 16.12 1.05
C ILE A 224 2.80 17.54 1.17
N ARG A 225 3.67 17.82 2.13
CA ARG A 225 4.28 19.16 2.29
C ARG A 225 5.17 19.57 1.12
N GLN A 226 5.87 18.60 0.50
CA GLN A 226 6.83 18.89 -0.58
C GLN A 226 6.14 19.08 -1.94
N TYR A 227 5.08 18.32 -2.20
CA TYR A 227 4.45 18.24 -3.51
C TYR A 227 3.04 18.80 -3.58
N SER A 228 2.44 19.24 -2.47
CA SER A 228 1.12 19.87 -2.47
C SER A 228 1.11 21.11 -1.60
N SER A 229 0.05 21.93 -1.74
CA SER A 229 -0.21 23.07 -0.88
C SER A 229 -0.86 22.59 0.42
N LYS A 230 -1.05 23.50 1.39
CA LYS A 230 -1.65 23.14 2.68
C LYS A 230 -3.09 22.64 2.56
N GLU A 231 -3.86 23.28 1.69
CA GLU A 231 -5.29 23.04 1.48
C GLU A 231 -5.61 22.89 0.00
N VAL A 232 -6.71 22.24 -0.28
CA VAL A 232 -7.33 22.15 -1.60
C VAL A 232 -8.77 22.65 -1.49
N LEU A 233 -9.08 23.68 -2.27
CA LEU A 233 -10.45 24.13 -2.48
C LEU A 233 -11.00 23.42 -3.72
N GLU A 234 -12.01 22.59 -3.52
CA GLU A 234 -12.78 21.96 -4.60
C GLU A 234 -14.01 22.81 -4.89
N VAL A 235 -14.22 23.19 -6.14
CA VAL A 235 -15.42 23.93 -6.57
C VAL A 235 -16.07 23.26 -7.78
N ARG A 236 -17.39 23.25 -7.82
CA ARG A 236 -18.18 22.69 -8.92
C ARG A 236 -19.15 23.73 -9.46
N TYR A 237 -19.20 23.88 -10.80
CA TYR A 237 -20.10 24.81 -11.49
C TYR A 237 -21.01 24.10 -12.51
N GLY A 238 -20.92 22.78 -12.62
CA GLY A 238 -21.46 21.98 -13.71
C GLY A 238 -20.47 21.80 -14.85
N SER A 239 -20.57 20.67 -15.58
CA SER A 239 -19.54 20.20 -16.53
C SER A 239 -19.14 21.23 -17.59
N ASP A 240 -20.10 22.01 -18.10
CA ASP A 240 -19.87 22.95 -19.20
C ASP A 240 -19.25 24.29 -18.76
N LYS A 241 -19.33 24.62 -17.45
CA LYS A 241 -18.85 25.89 -16.91
C LYS A 241 -17.47 25.81 -16.27
N ASN A 242 -17.01 24.63 -15.86
CA ASN A 242 -15.75 24.48 -15.15
C ASN A 242 -14.56 25.07 -15.92
N LYS A 243 -14.44 24.77 -17.23
CA LYS A 243 -13.34 25.28 -18.07
C LYS A 243 -13.36 26.79 -18.25
N SER A 244 -14.54 27.42 -18.37
CA SER A 244 -14.65 28.87 -18.54
C SER A 244 -14.37 29.60 -17.23
N VAL A 245 -14.88 29.10 -16.11
CA VAL A 245 -14.63 29.66 -14.79
C VAL A 245 -13.15 29.51 -14.41
N ALA A 246 -12.55 28.33 -14.62
CA ALA A 246 -11.13 28.12 -14.34
C ALA A 246 -10.22 29.17 -14.99
N LYS A 247 -10.52 29.58 -16.23
CA LYS A 247 -9.77 30.66 -16.91
C LYS A 247 -9.89 31.99 -16.21
N SER A 248 -11.08 32.32 -15.67
CA SER A 248 -11.35 33.63 -15.02
C SER A 248 -10.80 33.69 -13.58
N ILE A 249 -10.45 32.59 -12.99
CA ILE A 249 -9.88 32.45 -11.64
C ILE A 249 -8.46 31.90 -11.65
N ALA A 250 -7.79 31.89 -12.81
CA ALA A 250 -6.47 31.25 -12.98
C ALA A 250 -5.36 31.84 -12.08
N ASP A 251 -5.58 33.05 -11.55
CA ASP A 251 -4.70 33.75 -10.62
C ASP A 251 -4.97 33.40 -9.13
N ILE A 252 -5.96 32.55 -8.86
CA ILE A 252 -6.33 32.19 -7.49
C ILE A 252 -5.66 30.85 -7.13
N GLY A 253 -5.05 30.80 -5.94
CA GLY A 253 -4.26 29.66 -5.49
C GLY A 253 -2.88 29.60 -6.15
N GLU A 254 -2.12 28.55 -5.80
CA GLU A 254 -0.78 28.30 -6.34
C GLU A 254 -0.82 27.49 -7.64
N ARG A 255 -1.80 26.61 -7.75
CA ARG A 255 -2.00 25.71 -8.86
C ARG A 255 -3.48 25.34 -8.99
N GLN A 256 -3.92 25.05 -10.20
CA GLN A 256 -5.26 24.56 -10.45
C GLN A 256 -5.23 23.29 -11.30
N GLU A 257 -6.15 22.38 -11.02
CA GLU A 257 -6.44 21.23 -11.86
C GLU A 257 -7.91 21.20 -12.22
N ILE A 258 -8.18 21.06 -13.52
CA ILE A 258 -9.53 21.08 -14.06
C ILE A 258 -9.92 19.65 -14.36
N LEU A 259 -10.77 19.08 -13.49
CA LEU A 259 -11.37 17.77 -13.69
C LEU A 259 -12.72 17.92 -14.42
N PRO A 260 -13.27 16.84 -15.00
CA PRO A 260 -14.54 16.90 -15.72
C PRO A 260 -15.70 17.46 -14.87
N ASP A 261 -15.74 17.14 -13.59
CA ASP A 261 -16.83 17.47 -12.66
C ASP A 261 -16.50 18.60 -11.69
N ARG A 262 -15.22 18.99 -11.53
CA ARG A 262 -14.76 19.99 -10.53
C ARG A 262 -13.47 20.69 -10.94
N ILE A 263 -13.17 21.77 -10.23
CA ILE A 263 -11.87 22.44 -10.26
C ILE A 263 -11.23 22.26 -8.87
N LEU A 264 -9.99 21.79 -8.84
CA LEU A 264 -9.16 21.74 -7.65
C LEU A 264 -8.24 22.96 -7.65
N ILE A 265 -8.28 23.75 -6.59
CA ILE A 265 -7.45 24.93 -6.40
C ILE A 265 -6.57 24.68 -5.18
N TYR A 266 -5.29 24.54 -5.42
CA TYR A 266 -4.28 24.30 -4.40
C TYR A 266 -3.87 25.63 -3.77
N SER A 267 -3.98 25.73 -2.45
CA SER A 267 -3.90 27.00 -1.74
C SER A 267 -3.41 26.82 -0.30
N ASP A 268 -2.87 27.89 0.26
CA ASP A 268 -2.58 27.99 1.69
C ASP A 268 -3.83 28.29 2.53
N ASN A 269 -4.87 28.86 1.91
CA ASN A 269 -6.12 29.22 2.59
C ASN A 269 -7.31 29.15 1.62
N GLY A 270 -7.95 28.00 1.54
CA GLY A 270 -9.06 27.74 0.63
C GLY A 270 -10.30 28.57 0.92
N GLU A 271 -10.58 28.91 2.18
CA GLU A 271 -11.73 29.75 2.53
C GLU A 271 -11.58 31.19 2.01
N ARG A 272 -10.36 31.76 2.16
CA ARG A 272 -10.05 33.08 1.59
C ARG A 272 -10.23 33.06 0.08
N ASP A 273 -9.75 32.04 -0.59
CA ASP A 273 -9.82 31.93 -2.04
C ASP A 273 -11.26 31.74 -2.52
N LEU A 274 -12.07 30.97 -1.81
CA LEU A 274 -13.51 30.85 -2.08
C LEU A 274 -14.23 32.19 -1.95
N ALA A 275 -13.89 33.00 -0.93
CA ALA A 275 -14.45 34.34 -0.76
C ALA A 275 -14.07 35.28 -1.92
N VAL A 276 -12.84 35.21 -2.44
CA VAL A 276 -12.38 35.97 -3.61
C VAL A 276 -13.15 35.53 -4.86
N ILE A 277 -13.29 34.23 -5.09
CA ILE A 277 -14.05 33.64 -6.21
C ILE A 277 -15.50 34.16 -6.21
N THR A 278 -16.14 34.12 -5.05
CA THR A 278 -17.53 34.56 -4.87
C THR A 278 -17.68 36.07 -5.12
N LYS A 279 -16.74 36.91 -4.65
CA LYS A 279 -16.73 38.33 -4.90
C LYS A 279 -16.56 38.72 -6.38
N ARG A 280 -15.91 37.81 -7.17
CA ARG A 280 -15.79 37.97 -8.63
C ARG A 280 -17.06 37.55 -9.39
N GLY A 281 -18.13 37.17 -8.69
CA GLY A 281 -19.39 36.74 -9.29
C GLY A 281 -19.47 35.31 -9.70
N HIS A 282 -18.48 34.47 -9.31
CA HIS A 282 -18.50 33.05 -9.54
C HIS A 282 -19.02 32.28 -8.31
N HIS A 283 -20.27 31.84 -8.37
CA HIS A 283 -20.93 31.13 -7.29
C HIS A 283 -20.93 29.62 -7.60
N PRO A 284 -20.08 28.81 -6.95
CA PRO A 284 -20.06 27.37 -7.17
C PRO A 284 -21.36 26.72 -6.65
N THR A 285 -21.82 25.68 -7.34
CA THR A 285 -22.95 24.85 -6.88
C THR A 285 -22.61 24.12 -5.59
N THR A 286 -21.35 23.66 -5.47
CA THR A 286 -20.79 23.09 -4.24
C THR A 286 -19.34 23.52 -4.09
N SER A 287 -18.91 23.73 -2.85
CA SER A 287 -17.52 24.00 -2.50
C SER A 287 -17.12 23.19 -1.28
N LEU A 288 -15.88 22.72 -1.26
CA LEU A 288 -15.29 21.98 -0.15
C LEU A 288 -13.84 22.44 0.03
N VAL A 289 -13.49 22.88 1.22
CA VAL A 289 -12.11 23.11 1.63
C VAL A 289 -11.64 21.89 2.43
N ARG A 290 -10.58 21.24 1.96
CA ARG A 290 -9.97 20.11 2.64
C ARG A 290 -8.45 20.25 2.74
N ARG A 291 -7.83 19.50 3.62
CA ARG A 291 -6.37 19.37 3.60
C ARG A 291 -5.93 18.57 2.38
N SER A 292 -4.72 18.85 1.93
CA SER A 292 -4.08 18.03 0.89
C SER A 292 -3.79 16.62 1.39
N SER A 293 -3.82 15.67 0.48
CA SER A 293 -3.61 14.24 0.70
C SER A 293 -2.55 13.67 -0.26
N LEU A 294 -2.21 12.40 -0.11
CA LEU A 294 -1.34 11.71 -1.08
C LEU A 294 -1.95 11.62 -2.48
N GLU A 295 -3.29 11.71 -2.62
CA GLU A 295 -3.94 11.78 -3.93
C GLU A 295 -3.48 13.02 -4.71
N ASP A 296 -3.41 14.17 -4.04
CA ASP A 296 -2.95 15.43 -4.63
C ASP A 296 -1.46 15.36 -5.01
N VAL A 297 -0.65 14.68 -4.20
CA VAL A 297 0.76 14.40 -4.52
C VAL A 297 0.88 13.54 -5.76
N PHE A 298 0.13 12.46 -5.81
CA PHE A 298 0.18 11.53 -6.95
C PHE A 298 -0.27 12.20 -8.24
N LEU A 299 -1.37 12.94 -8.20
CA LEU A 299 -1.89 13.70 -9.33
C LEU A 299 -0.86 14.70 -9.86
N ARG A 300 -0.13 15.39 -8.96
CA ARG A 300 0.95 16.29 -9.36
C ARG A 300 2.14 15.57 -10.00
N LEU A 301 2.55 14.43 -9.48
CA LEU A 301 3.74 13.72 -9.95
C LEU A 301 3.51 13.01 -11.29
N THR A 302 2.29 12.52 -11.53
CA THR A 302 1.99 11.66 -12.68
C THR A 302 1.07 12.32 -13.71
N GLY A 303 0.39 13.41 -13.36
CA GLY A 303 -0.58 14.10 -14.21
C GLY A 303 -1.89 13.33 -14.40
N ARG A 304 -2.14 12.27 -13.62
CA ARG A 304 -3.35 11.43 -13.68
C ARG A 304 -3.76 10.95 -12.29
N SER A 305 -5.05 10.67 -12.10
CA SER A 305 -5.54 10.02 -10.89
C SER A 305 -5.21 8.51 -10.90
N LEU A 306 -5.13 7.87 -9.72
CA LEU A 306 -4.94 6.40 -9.62
C LEU A 306 -6.19 5.60 -10.02
N VAL A 307 -7.32 6.27 -10.22
CA VAL A 307 -8.65 5.67 -10.43
C VAL A 307 -9.00 5.55 -11.94
N GLU A 308 -8.03 5.68 -12.83
CA GLU A 308 -8.23 5.40 -14.25
C GLU A 308 -7.72 4.01 -14.67
#